data_82fef8bdf84d7a6a2e96b31ad56552d1
#
_entry.id   82fef8bdf84d7a6a2e96b31ad56552d1
#
_cell.length_a   1.000
_cell.length_b   1.000
_cell.length_c   1.000
_cell.angle_alpha   90.00
_cell.angle_beta   90.00
_cell.angle_gamma   90.00
#
_symmetry.space_group_name_H-M   'P 1'
#
loop_
_entity.id
_entity.type
_entity.pdbx_description
1 polymer ?
#
loop_
_entity_poly.entity_id
_entity_poly.type
_entity_poly.pdbx_seq_one_letter_code
_entity_poly.pdbx_strand_id
1 'polypeptide(L)'
;MNIGLLGFGVVGRGVYDMLAGRDDIRAAWVLCRRDLGELTARTTYEMQDILDDPAVDTVVEVMGGLHPAYEYVAAALRAGKNVVSSNKYLMCRYYDELTALAKEHGAALRCTAAVGGGIPWLTNLEKAARANHISRVWGILNGTTNYIMDAMHGSDVDFADVLAQAQALGYAEADPSADIDGLDIQRKLILSANVAFGVSLREADVPVFGIRNVRKADIARFQAHGCTCKLIAAAEQKGGSIRAYVEPTLLGQDALEAAVPANFNLISMDGDRMGVQSFFGQGAGRYPTAYNVVQDLVDIRRGVHAFYTDSFVPAVPDNSGVQHRYYVRTRAALPELAALAEGDWDGAVITQPIPVSRMHALMAQALVQDSESFFAALQ
;
A
#
# COMPACT_ATOMS: atom_id res chain seq x y z
N MET A 1 -24.55 12.48 12.10
CA MET A 1 -23.15 12.81 11.79
C MET A 1 -23.13 13.66 10.54
N ASN A 2 -22.51 14.84 10.60
CA ASN A 2 -22.31 15.69 9.43
C ASN A 2 -20.83 15.72 9.09
N ILE A 3 -20.48 15.50 7.82
CA ILE A 3 -19.10 15.48 7.39
C ILE A 3 -18.75 16.66 6.48
N GLY A 4 -17.49 17.10 6.58
CA GLY A 4 -16.82 17.92 5.58
C GLY A 4 -15.97 17.01 4.68
N LEU A 5 -16.30 16.94 3.39
CA LEU A 5 -15.61 16.08 2.42
C LEU A 5 -14.55 16.89 1.67
N LEU A 6 -13.27 16.55 1.88
CA LEU A 6 -12.13 17.20 1.23
C LEU A 6 -11.73 16.43 -0.02
N GLY A 7 -12.04 16.98 -1.18
CA GLY A 7 -11.82 16.38 -2.48
C GLY A 7 -13.05 15.68 -3.05
N PHE A 8 -13.29 15.91 -4.36
CA PHE A 8 -14.42 15.34 -5.09
C PHE A 8 -13.97 14.67 -6.40
N GLY A 9 -12.87 13.88 -6.27
CA GLY A 9 -12.37 13.00 -7.30
C GLY A 9 -13.14 11.68 -7.37
N VAL A 10 -12.48 10.62 -7.81
CA VAL A 10 -13.08 9.29 -7.95
C VAL A 10 -13.62 8.78 -6.60
N VAL A 11 -12.78 8.81 -5.56
CA VAL A 11 -13.16 8.30 -4.22
C VAL A 11 -14.18 9.23 -3.56
N GLY A 12 -13.95 10.56 -3.57
CA GLY A 12 -14.87 11.51 -2.92
C GLY A 12 -16.28 11.47 -3.50
N ARG A 13 -16.41 11.33 -4.82
CA ARG A 13 -17.71 11.10 -5.45
C ARG A 13 -18.33 9.77 -5.01
N GLY A 14 -17.53 8.71 -4.90
CA GLY A 14 -17.99 7.41 -4.40
C GLY A 14 -18.52 7.50 -2.97
N VAL A 15 -17.82 8.22 -2.07
CA VAL A 15 -18.28 8.47 -0.69
C VAL A 15 -19.61 9.25 -0.73
N TYR A 16 -19.67 10.33 -1.47
CA TYR A 16 -20.89 11.15 -1.59
C TYR A 16 -22.10 10.35 -2.06
N ASP A 17 -21.91 9.53 -3.11
CA ASP A 17 -22.97 8.67 -3.65
C ASP A 17 -23.42 7.60 -2.63
N MET A 18 -22.51 7.00 -1.88
CA MET A 18 -22.82 6.00 -0.85
C MET A 18 -23.52 6.60 0.37
N LEU A 19 -23.36 7.88 0.61
CA LEU A 19 -24.09 8.60 1.66
C LEU A 19 -25.48 9.05 1.20
N ALA A 20 -25.77 9.08 -0.09
CA ALA A 20 -27.08 9.41 -0.62
C ALA A 20 -28.13 8.42 -0.12
N GLY A 21 -29.22 8.94 0.46
CA GLY A 21 -30.29 8.12 1.04
C GLY A 21 -30.02 7.59 2.45
N ARG A 22 -28.89 7.96 3.07
CA ARG A 22 -28.65 7.70 4.51
C ARG A 22 -29.19 8.85 5.36
N ASP A 23 -29.90 8.51 6.43
CA ASP A 23 -30.41 9.50 7.38
C ASP A 23 -29.43 9.79 8.53
N ASP A 24 -28.43 8.91 8.70
CA ASP A 24 -27.55 8.90 9.87
C ASP A 24 -26.20 9.58 9.63
N ILE A 25 -25.73 9.67 8.37
CA ILE A 25 -24.48 10.33 7.97
C ILE A 25 -24.74 11.09 6.67
N ARG A 26 -24.35 12.37 6.62
CA ARG A 26 -24.51 13.21 5.42
C ARG A 26 -23.30 14.10 5.17
N ALA A 27 -22.99 14.37 3.93
CA ALA A 27 -22.06 15.42 3.54
C ALA A 27 -22.72 16.77 3.73
N ALA A 28 -22.24 17.58 4.68
CA ALA A 28 -22.69 18.95 4.89
C ALA A 28 -21.91 19.91 3.98
N TRP A 29 -20.62 19.65 3.80
CA TRP A 29 -19.72 20.44 2.98
C TRP A 29 -18.90 19.57 2.04
N VAL A 30 -18.58 20.12 0.87
CA VAL A 30 -17.60 19.57 -0.07
C VAL A 30 -16.57 20.65 -0.40
N LEU A 31 -15.30 20.41 -0.05
CA LEU A 31 -14.18 21.24 -0.46
C LEU A 31 -13.65 20.75 -1.79
N CYS A 32 -13.70 21.58 -2.83
CA CYS A 32 -13.27 21.21 -4.18
C CYS A 32 -12.83 22.44 -4.98
N ARG A 33 -11.75 22.32 -5.77
CA ARG A 33 -11.19 23.40 -6.58
C ARG A 33 -11.94 23.70 -7.91
N ARG A 34 -13.07 23.07 -8.15
CA ARG A 34 -13.88 23.22 -9.37
C ARG A 34 -15.35 23.34 -9.00
N ASP A 35 -16.10 23.99 -9.87
CA ASP A 35 -17.56 23.98 -9.75
C ASP A 35 -18.10 22.55 -9.94
N LEU A 36 -18.94 22.13 -9.02
CA LEU A 36 -19.55 20.80 -9.02
C LEU A 36 -21.03 20.82 -9.47
N GLY A 37 -21.56 22.00 -9.80
CA GLY A 37 -22.98 22.18 -10.02
C GLY A 37 -23.82 22.03 -8.73
N GLU A 38 -25.08 21.66 -8.89
CA GLU A 38 -25.99 21.50 -7.75
C GLU A 38 -25.72 20.21 -6.99
N LEU A 39 -25.29 20.34 -5.73
CA LEU A 39 -25.21 19.27 -4.75
C LEU A 39 -26.15 19.58 -3.59
N THR A 40 -26.55 18.55 -2.84
CA THR A 40 -27.26 18.72 -1.57
C THR A 40 -26.35 19.26 -0.46
N ALA A 41 -25.04 19.01 -0.55
CA ALA A 41 -24.01 19.57 0.30
C ALA A 41 -23.64 20.98 -0.16
N ARG A 42 -23.22 21.85 0.78
CA ARG A 42 -22.58 23.12 0.46
C ARG A 42 -21.22 22.90 -0.17
N THR A 43 -20.82 23.72 -1.12
CA THR A 43 -19.49 23.67 -1.72
C THR A 43 -18.65 24.86 -1.25
N THR A 44 -17.34 24.60 -1.05
CA THR A 44 -16.38 25.65 -0.66
C THR A 44 -15.01 25.39 -1.28
N TYR A 45 -14.21 26.46 -1.35
CA TYR A 45 -12.78 26.44 -1.71
C TYR A 45 -11.89 26.60 -0.47
N GLU A 46 -12.49 26.96 0.68
CA GLU A 46 -11.78 27.32 1.89
C GLU A 46 -12.03 26.30 3.00
N MET A 47 -10.95 25.75 3.55
CA MET A 47 -11.03 24.79 4.67
C MET A 47 -11.66 25.42 5.91
N GLN A 48 -11.49 26.74 6.09
CA GLN A 48 -12.00 27.47 7.25
C GLN A 48 -13.54 27.38 7.37
N ASP A 49 -14.27 27.38 6.25
CA ASP A 49 -15.74 27.26 6.27
C ASP A 49 -16.19 25.93 6.92
N ILE A 50 -15.42 24.87 6.72
CA ILE A 50 -15.68 23.55 7.30
C ILE A 50 -15.28 23.52 8.79
N LEU A 51 -14.17 24.17 9.14
CA LEU A 51 -13.68 24.21 10.51
C LEU A 51 -14.62 25.04 11.40
N ASP A 52 -15.13 26.15 10.90
CA ASP A 52 -16.00 27.09 11.64
C ASP A 52 -17.45 26.61 11.76
N ASP A 53 -17.88 25.63 10.95
CA ASP A 53 -19.21 25.06 11.08
C ASP A 53 -19.29 24.09 12.28
N PRO A 54 -19.97 24.47 13.40
CA PRO A 54 -20.06 23.60 14.57
C PRO A 54 -20.93 22.36 14.34
N ALA A 55 -21.70 22.33 13.25
CA ALA A 55 -22.49 21.15 12.88
C ALA A 55 -21.65 20.06 12.22
N VAL A 56 -20.44 20.37 11.71
CA VAL A 56 -19.51 19.39 11.15
C VAL A 56 -18.68 18.77 12.26
N ASP A 57 -18.87 17.50 12.51
CA ASP A 57 -18.17 16.73 13.54
C ASP A 57 -17.01 15.87 13.01
N THR A 58 -16.99 15.61 11.71
CA THR A 58 -16.00 14.73 11.07
C THR A 58 -15.54 15.28 9.72
N VAL A 59 -14.26 15.19 9.43
CA VAL A 59 -13.64 15.53 8.15
C VAL A 59 -13.22 14.26 7.43
N VAL A 60 -13.57 14.15 6.14
CA VAL A 60 -13.15 13.05 5.26
C VAL A 60 -12.17 13.59 4.25
N GLU A 61 -10.90 13.15 4.32
CA GLU A 61 -9.84 13.55 3.40
C GLU A 61 -9.62 12.46 2.34
N VAL A 62 -9.88 12.82 1.07
CA VAL A 62 -9.72 11.97 -0.11
C VAL A 62 -9.07 12.75 -1.28
N MET A 63 -8.19 13.69 -0.95
CA MET A 63 -7.56 14.60 -1.92
C MET A 63 -6.34 13.98 -2.61
N GLY A 64 -5.56 13.19 -1.85
CA GLY A 64 -4.25 12.70 -2.28
C GLY A 64 -3.14 13.76 -2.14
N GLY A 65 -1.87 13.33 -2.28
CA GLY A 65 -0.71 14.17 -2.04
C GLY A 65 -0.45 14.43 -0.55
N LEU A 66 0.60 15.21 -0.24
CA LEU A 66 0.92 15.59 1.15
C LEU A 66 0.33 16.94 1.52
N HIS A 67 0.49 17.93 0.65
CA HIS A 67 0.05 19.31 0.87
C HIS A 67 -1.04 19.70 -0.13
N PRO A 68 -2.11 20.35 0.28
CA PRO A 68 -2.43 20.85 1.63
C PRO A 68 -3.12 19.82 2.54
N ALA A 69 -3.13 18.51 2.20
CA ALA A 69 -3.87 17.50 2.95
C ALA A 69 -3.42 17.40 4.41
N TYR A 70 -2.10 17.49 4.68
CA TYR A 70 -1.56 17.47 6.03
C TYR A 70 -2.08 18.65 6.87
N GLU A 71 -2.01 19.87 6.33
CA GLU A 71 -2.45 21.08 7.02
C GLU A 71 -3.93 21.00 7.37
N TYR A 72 -4.76 20.51 6.45
CA TYR A 72 -6.20 20.40 6.65
C TYR A 72 -6.56 19.32 7.67
N VAL A 73 -5.93 18.16 7.60
CA VAL A 73 -6.12 17.09 8.57
C VAL A 73 -5.66 17.51 9.96
N ALA A 74 -4.47 18.11 10.08
CA ALA A 74 -3.96 18.61 11.34
C ALA A 74 -4.85 19.72 11.94
N ALA A 75 -5.36 20.63 11.11
CA ALA A 75 -6.28 21.67 11.57
C ALA A 75 -7.62 21.10 12.05
N ALA A 76 -8.17 20.10 11.34
CA ALA A 76 -9.39 19.42 11.76
C ALA A 76 -9.23 18.73 13.11
N LEU A 77 -8.13 17.99 13.31
CA LEU A 77 -7.82 17.33 14.58
C LEU A 77 -7.65 18.32 15.73
N ARG A 78 -6.93 19.45 15.52
CA ARG A 78 -6.80 20.54 16.51
C ARG A 78 -8.13 21.17 16.87
N ALA A 79 -9.06 21.23 15.93
CA ALA A 79 -10.43 21.70 16.17
C ALA A 79 -11.32 20.65 16.86
N GLY A 80 -10.78 19.50 17.25
CA GLY A 80 -11.52 18.41 17.90
C GLY A 80 -12.47 17.67 16.94
N LYS A 81 -12.30 17.84 15.61
CA LYS A 81 -13.11 17.14 14.62
C LYS A 81 -12.45 15.77 14.32
N ASN A 82 -13.26 14.72 14.23
CA ASN A 82 -12.79 13.42 13.80
C ASN A 82 -12.29 13.47 12.35
N VAL A 83 -11.37 12.59 11.99
CA VAL A 83 -10.83 12.48 10.64
C VAL A 83 -10.90 11.06 10.11
N VAL A 84 -11.35 10.91 8.87
CA VAL A 84 -11.20 9.70 8.06
C VAL A 84 -10.40 10.04 6.80
N SER A 85 -9.31 9.32 6.53
CA SER A 85 -8.47 9.56 5.36
C SER A 85 -8.27 8.30 4.52
N SER A 86 -8.29 8.42 3.19
CA SER A 86 -7.87 7.37 2.26
C SER A 86 -6.47 7.61 1.69
N ASN A 87 -5.78 8.65 2.15
CA ASN A 87 -4.54 9.13 1.60
C ASN A 87 -3.34 8.36 2.18
N LYS A 88 -2.96 7.28 1.52
CA LYS A 88 -1.84 6.42 1.95
C LYS A 88 -0.51 7.17 2.11
N TYR A 89 -0.25 8.18 1.26
CA TYR A 89 1.00 8.92 1.32
C TYR A 89 1.07 9.81 2.57
N LEU A 90 -0.02 10.52 2.87
CA LEU A 90 -0.18 11.29 4.09
C LEU A 90 -0.03 10.40 5.33
N MET A 91 -0.78 9.29 5.37
CA MET A 91 -0.81 8.40 6.52
C MET A 91 0.51 7.64 6.70
N CYS A 92 1.18 7.22 5.62
CA CYS A 92 2.52 6.63 5.72
C CYS A 92 3.54 7.62 6.33
N ARG A 93 3.43 8.90 5.98
CA ARG A 93 4.40 9.92 6.38
C ARG A 93 4.20 10.45 7.79
N TYR A 94 2.94 10.58 8.24
CA TYR A 94 2.58 11.35 9.44
C TYR A 94 1.60 10.63 10.38
N TYR A 95 1.38 9.30 10.23
CA TYR A 95 0.35 8.61 10.99
C TYR A 95 0.60 8.67 12.51
N ASP A 96 1.83 8.45 12.96
CA ASP A 96 2.21 8.54 14.37
C ASP A 96 1.97 9.95 14.94
N GLU A 97 2.38 10.99 14.21
CA GLU A 97 2.18 12.40 14.59
C GLU A 97 0.70 12.78 14.62
N LEU A 98 -0.05 12.43 13.55
CA LEU A 98 -1.48 12.72 13.45
C LEU A 98 -2.30 11.95 14.50
N THR A 99 -1.87 10.71 14.82
CA THR A 99 -2.48 9.93 15.91
C THR A 99 -2.26 10.58 17.27
N ALA A 100 -1.04 11.07 17.54
CA ALA A 100 -0.76 11.79 18.77
C ALA A 100 -1.61 13.08 18.88
N LEU A 101 -1.71 13.84 17.78
CA LEU A 101 -2.52 15.05 17.71
C LEU A 101 -4.02 14.75 17.91
N ALA A 102 -4.53 13.68 17.30
CA ALA A 102 -5.91 13.26 17.48
C ALA A 102 -6.23 12.91 18.95
N LYS A 103 -5.33 12.18 19.61
CA LYS A 103 -5.45 11.84 21.04
C LYS A 103 -5.44 13.08 21.93
N GLU A 104 -4.55 14.03 21.68
CA GLU A 104 -4.44 15.28 22.43
C GLU A 104 -5.75 16.08 22.40
N HIS A 105 -6.43 16.08 21.27
CA HIS A 105 -7.67 16.83 21.06
C HIS A 105 -8.96 16.01 21.20
N GLY A 106 -8.85 14.74 21.61
CA GLY A 106 -10.01 13.85 21.83
C GLY A 106 -10.77 13.49 20.56
N ALA A 107 -10.10 13.57 19.40
CA ALA A 107 -10.66 13.25 18.09
C ALA A 107 -10.29 11.82 17.66
N ALA A 108 -11.12 11.19 16.84
CA ALA A 108 -10.80 9.93 16.19
C ALA A 108 -10.03 10.17 14.89
N LEU A 109 -9.09 9.26 14.58
CA LEU A 109 -8.40 9.21 13.29
C LEU A 109 -8.49 7.80 12.71
N ARG A 110 -9.15 7.67 11.55
CA ARG A 110 -9.32 6.38 10.87
C ARG A 110 -8.79 6.47 9.43
N CYS A 111 -8.21 5.37 8.93
CA CYS A 111 -7.65 5.35 7.57
C CYS A 111 -7.69 3.96 6.92
N THR A 112 -8.75 3.17 7.17
CA THR A 112 -8.87 1.80 6.61
C THR A 112 -8.70 1.79 5.10
N ALA A 113 -9.27 2.78 4.41
CA ALA A 113 -9.21 2.92 2.96
C ALA A 113 -7.81 3.24 2.39
N ALA A 114 -6.84 3.60 3.23
CA ALA A 114 -5.47 3.90 2.79
C ALA A 114 -4.70 2.64 2.36
N VAL A 115 -5.07 1.45 2.86
CA VAL A 115 -4.45 0.17 2.50
C VAL A 115 -5.53 -0.84 2.12
N GLY A 116 -5.39 -1.45 0.93
CA GLY A 116 -6.26 -2.53 0.48
C GLY A 116 -7.57 -2.08 -0.18
N GLY A 117 -7.81 -0.76 -0.35
CA GLY A 117 -9.01 -0.24 -1.03
C GLY A 117 -10.30 -0.75 -0.39
N GLY A 118 -10.93 -1.76 -1.03
CA GLY A 118 -12.15 -2.40 -0.53
C GLY A 118 -11.92 -3.49 0.51
N ILE A 119 -10.68 -3.94 0.69
CA ILE A 119 -10.31 -4.92 1.72
C ILE A 119 -10.25 -4.20 3.07
N PRO A 120 -10.99 -4.64 4.11
CA PRO A 120 -10.97 -4.01 5.43
C PRO A 120 -9.70 -4.40 6.22
N TRP A 121 -8.53 -4.12 5.63
CA TRP A 121 -7.25 -4.63 6.08
C TRP A 121 -6.84 -4.08 7.45
N LEU A 122 -6.69 -2.75 7.57
CA LEU A 122 -6.20 -2.14 8.82
C LEU A 122 -7.14 -2.41 10.00
N THR A 123 -8.45 -2.42 9.77
CA THR A 123 -9.43 -2.76 10.81
C THR A 123 -9.30 -4.21 11.28
N ASN A 124 -9.08 -5.17 10.36
CA ASN A 124 -8.87 -6.57 10.74
C ASN A 124 -7.51 -6.79 11.39
N LEU A 125 -6.47 -6.12 10.93
CA LEU A 125 -5.14 -6.15 11.53
C LEU A 125 -5.17 -5.62 12.97
N GLU A 126 -5.84 -4.49 13.23
CA GLU A 126 -6.08 -3.94 14.56
C GLU A 126 -6.79 -4.95 15.46
N LYS A 127 -7.88 -5.55 14.97
CA LYS A 127 -8.65 -6.55 15.76
C LYS A 127 -7.81 -7.78 16.07
N ALA A 128 -7.03 -8.27 15.11
CA ALA A 128 -6.15 -9.40 15.31
C ALA A 128 -5.07 -9.10 16.37
N ALA A 129 -4.44 -7.93 16.30
CA ALA A 129 -3.40 -7.50 17.22
C ALA A 129 -3.86 -7.34 18.67
N ARG A 130 -5.17 -7.21 18.93
CA ARG A 130 -5.72 -7.14 20.30
C ARG A 130 -5.55 -8.45 21.10
N ALA A 131 -5.50 -9.59 20.41
CA ALA A 131 -5.47 -10.91 21.03
C ALA A 131 -4.33 -11.79 20.52
N ASN A 132 -3.55 -11.33 19.56
CA ASN A 132 -2.41 -12.04 19.00
C ASN A 132 -1.19 -11.11 18.91
N HIS A 133 -0.01 -11.70 19.00
CA HIS A 133 1.20 -11.06 18.52
C HIS A 133 1.30 -11.33 17.00
N ILE A 134 1.27 -10.26 16.20
CA ILE A 134 1.44 -10.36 14.76
C ILE A 134 2.93 -10.37 14.46
N SER A 135 3.42 -11.44 13.88
CA SER A 135 4.83 -11.63 13.58
C SER A 135 5.20 -11.23 12.15
N ARG A 136 4.24 -11.30 11.21
CA ARG A 136 4.47 -11.03 9.78
C ARG A 136 3.23 -10.47 9.11
N VAL A 137 3.44 -9.55 8.15
CA VAL A 137 2.45 -9.09 7.18
C VAL A 137 3.08 -9.10 5.81
N TRP A 138 2.35 -9.58 4.77
CA TRP A 138 2.87 -9.65 3.41
C TRP A 138 1.76 -9.70 2.37
N GLY A 139 2.12 -9.59 1.09
CA GLY A 139 1.19 -9.86 0.01
C GLY A 139 1.34 -8.97 -1.21
N ILE A 140 0.32 -9.03 -2.05
CA ILE A 140 0.13 -8.22 -3.26
C ILE A 140 -0.74 -7.02 -2.90
N LEU A 141 -0.14 -5.82 -2.81
CA LEU A 141 -0.81 -4.61 -2.34
C LEU A 141 -1.09 -3.59 -3.45
N ASN A 142 -0.75 -3.91 -4.70
CA ASN A 142 -0.99 -3.03 -5.84
C ASN A 142 -1.61 -3.79 -7.01
N GLY A 143 -2.78 -3.32 -7.46
CA GLY A 143 -3.54 -3.97 -8.53
C GLY A 143 -2.92 -3.77 -9.91
N THR A 144 -2.28 -2.63 -10.18
CA THR A 144 -1.64 -2.33 -11.47
C THR A 144 -0.50 -3.29 -11.75
N THR A 145 0.41 -3.46 -10.80
CA THR A 145 1.54 -4.38 -10.94
C THR A 145 1.10 -5.83 -11.01
N ASN A 146 0.08 -6.21 -10.22
CA ASN A 146 -0.46 -7.57 -10.33
C ASN A 146 -1.10 -7.82 -11.69
N TYR A 147 -1.88 -6.87 -12.22
CA TYR A 147 -2.45 -6.98 -13.55
C TYR A 147 -1.38 -7.16 -14.64
N ILE A 148 -0.30 -6.36 -14.58
CA ILE A 148 0.79 -6.47 -15.55
C ILE A 148 1.45 -7.83 -15.46
N MET A 149 1.83 -8.28 -14.27
CA MET A 149 2.50 -9.57 -14.08
C MET A 149 1.60 -10.75 -14.48
N ASP A 150 0.30 -10.69 -14.12
CA ASP A 150 -0.68 -11.73 -14.46
C ASP A 150 -0.87 -11.83 -15.99
N ALA A 151 -1.02 -10.70 -16.68
CA ALA A 151 -1.17 -10.67 -18.13
C ALA A 151 0.08 -11.17 -18.86
N MET A 152 1.28 -10.82 -18.39
CA MET A 152 2.54 -11.30 -18.97
C MET A 152 2.74 -12.81 -18.77
N HIS A 153 2.25 -13.37 -17.65
CA HIS A 153 2.25 -14.83 -17.43
C HIS A 153 1.18 -15.56 -18.23
N GLY A 154 0.02 -14.92 -18.45
CA GLY A 154 -1.12 -15.52 -19.14
C GLY A 154 -1.05 -15.46 -20.67
N SER A 155 -0.19 -14.62 -21.24
CA SER A 155 -0.10 -14.40 -22.68
C SER A 155 1.29 -13.92 -23.12
N ASP A 156 1.55 -14.11 -24.42
CA ASP A 156 2.85 -13.79 -25.03
C ASP A 156 2.95 -12.29 -25.38
N VAL A 157 2.93 -11.42 -24.36
CA VAL A 157 2.91 -9.95 -24.51
C VAL A 157 4.09 -9.28 -23.82
N ASP A 158 4.52 -8.13 -24.33
CA ASP A 158 5.58 -7.33 -23.73
C ASP A 158 5.04 -6.40 -22.63
N PHE A 159 5.93 -6.05 -21.70
CA PHE A 159 5.60 -5.15 -20.58
C PHE A 159 4.96 -3.83 -21.04
N ALA A 160 5.50 -3.21 -22.10
CA ALA A 160 5.01 -1.92 -22.60
C ALA A 160 3.57 -2.02 -23.13
N ASP A 161 3.22 -3.11 -23.80
CA ASP A 161 1.88 -3.33 -24.36
C ASP A 161 0.86 -3.54 -23.23
N VAL A 162 1.22 -4.34 -22.21
CA VAL A 162 0.36 -4.56 -21.04
C VAL A 162 0.19 -3.29 -20.21
N LEU A 163 1.26 -2.50 -20.05
CA LEU A 163 1.17 -1.21 -19.36
C LEU A 163 0.20 -0.26 -20.11
N ALA A 164 0.29 -0.18 -21.44
CA ALA A 164 -0.63 0.62 -22.23
C ALA A 164 -2.10 0.14 -22.09
N GLN A 165 -2.32 -1.18 -22.03
CA GLN A 165 -3.64 -1.74 -21.75
C GLN A 165 -4.13 -1.38 -20.34
N ALA A 166 -3.26 -1.47 -19.32
CA ALA A 166 -3.60 -1.07 -17.97
C ALA A 166 -4.01 0.41 -17.87
N GLN A 167 -3.31 1.28 -18.62
CA GLN A 167 -3.67 2.70 -18.73
C GLN A 167 -5.02 2.91 -19.43
N ALA A 168 -5.27 2.21 -20.52
CA ALA A 168 -6.56 2.28 -21.24
C ALA A 168 -7.74 1.80 -20.40
N LEU A 169 -7.52 0.81 -19.53
CA LEU A 169 -8.52 0.29 -18.58
C LEU A 169 -8.66 1.15 -17.31
N GLY A 170 -7.81 2.18 -17.14
CA GLY A 170 -7.81 3.03 -15.96
C GLY A 170 -7.20 2.39 -14.70
N TYR A 171 -6.43 1.30 -14.84
CA TYR A 171 -5.69 0.67 -13.75
C TYR A 171 -4.37 1.38 -13.46
N ALA A 172 -3.77 2.01 -14.48
CA ALA A 172 -2.57 2.83 -14.36
C ALA A 172 -2.84 4.27 -14.79
N GLU A 173 -2.22 5.23 -14.11
CA GLU A 173 -2.23 6.64 -14.52
C GLU A 173 -1.25 6.90 -15.68
N ALA A 174 -1.28 8.12 -16.23
CA ALA A 174 -0.35 8.53 -17.30
C ALA A 174 1.12 8.42 -16.85
N ASP A 175 1.42 8.77 -15.59
CA ASP A 175 2.69 8.46 -14.94
C ASP A 175 2.50 7.28 -13.98
N PRO A 176 2.87 6.05 -14.39
CA PRO A 176 2.68 4.85 -13.58
C PRO A 176 3.85 4.58 -12.61
N SER A 177 4.83 5.50 -12.50
CA SER A 177 6.08 5.25 -11.78
C SER A 177 5.87 4.81 -10.34
N ALA A 178 4.92 5.41 -9.63
CA ALA A 178 4.63 5.03 -8.24
C ALA A 178 4.20 3.55 -8.11
N ASP A 179 3.50 3.02 -9.11
CA ASP A 179 3.07 1.62 -9.14
C ASP A 179 4.23 0.70 -9.56
N ILE A 180 4.79 0.93 -10.77
CA ILE A 180 5.75 0.00 -11.38
C ILE A 180 7.12 0.00 -10.71
N ASP A 181 7.49 1.06 -9.99
CA ASP A 181 8.70 1.12 -9.17
C ASP A 181 8.47 0.62 -7.73
N GLY A 182 7.22 0.30 -7.36
CA GLY A 182 6.86 -0.30 -6.08
C GLY A 182 6.65 0.69 -4.92
N LEU A 183 6.65 2.01 -5.17
CA LEU A 183 6.52 3.03 -4.12
C LEU A 183 5.11 3.04 -3.49
N ASP A 184 4.06 2.75 -4.27
CA ASP A 184 2.70 2.58 -3.75
C ASP A 184 2.62 1.42 -2.76
N ILE A 185 3.22 0.29 -3.12
CA ILE A 185 3.29 -0.92 -2.29
C ILE A 185 4.12 -0.65 -1.03
N GLN A 186 5.27 0.01 -1.15
CA GLN A 186 6.15 0.36 -0.03
C GLN A 186 5.39 1.15 1.04
N ARG A 187 4.65 2.19 0.65
CA ARG A 187 3.87 3.01 1.58
C ARG A 187 2.76 2.24 2.28
N LYS A 188 2.08 1.36 1.55
CA LYS A 188 1.06 0.48 2.13
C LYS A 188 1.65 -0.53 3.10
N LEU A 189 2.82 -1.09 2.78
CA LEU A 189 3.56 -1.98 3.67
C LEU A 189 3.98 -1.27 4.96
N ILE A 190 4.56 -0.07 4.86
CA ILE A 190 4.99 0.73 6.00
C ILE A 190 3.81 0.98 6.95
N LEU A 191 2.68 1.43 6.41
CA LEU A 191 1.49 1.67 7.23
C LEU A 191 0.99 0.37 7.88
N SER A 192 0.99 -0.74 7.14
CA SER A 192 0.60 -2.06 7.68
C SER A 192 1.54 -2.52 8.79
N ALA A 193 2.86 -2.40 8.59
CA ALA A 193 3.87 -2.78 9.58
C ALA A 193 3.81 -1.89 10.83
N ASN A 194 3.60 -0.58 10.66
CA ASN A 194 3.45 0.34 11.77
C ASN A 194 2.25 -0.02 12.65
N VAL A 195 1.12 -0.38 12.02
CA VAL A 195 -0.08 -0.84 12.73
C VAL A 195 0.14 -2.21 13.38
N ALA A 196 0.75 -3.16 12.65
CA ALA A 196 0.92 -4.54 13.13
C ALA A 196 1.89 -4.62 14.32
N PHE A 197 2.96 -3.86 14.28
CA PHE A 197 4.11 -4.00 15.21
C PHE A 197 4.24 -2.85 16.22
N GLY A 198 3.40 -1.81 16.12
CA GLY A 198 3.50 -0.64 16.98
C GLY A 198 4.80 0.16 16.81
N VAL A 199 5.30 0.24 15.58
CA VAL A 199 6.58 0.89 15.25
C VAL A 199 6.38 2.07 14.30
N SER A 200 7.40 2.91 14.15
CA SER A 200 7.45 3.99 13.18
C SER A 200 8.57 3.73 12.16
N LEU A 201 8.23 3.01 11.09
CA LEU A 201 9.07 2.83 9.91
C LEU A 201 8.93 4.03 8.97
N ARG A 202 10.00 4.32 8.23
CA ARG A 202 10.06 5.36 7.19
C ARG A 202 10.37 4.74 5.82
N GLU A 203 10.11 5.48 4.73
CA GLU A 203 10.40 5.01 3.37
C GLU A 203 11.88 4.62 3.19
N ALA A 204 12.82 5.32 3.83
CA ALA A 204 14.23 5.00 3.78
C ALA A 204 14.61 3.67 4.44
N ASP A 205 13.77 3.15 5.34
CA ASP A 205 14.01 1.90 6.07
C ASP A 205 13.62 0.65 5.26
N VAL A 206 12.82 0.83 4.20
CA VAL A 206 12.21 -0.26 3.43
C VAL A 206 12.75 -0.25 2.00
N PRO A 207 13.75 -1.08 1.67
CA PRO A 207 14.23 -1.19 0.31
C PRO A 207 13.11 -1.66 -0.63
N VAL A 208 13.11 -1.06 -1.83
CA VAL A 208 12.10 -1.34 -2.85
C VAL A 208 12.75 -1.56 -4.21
N PHE A 209 12.29 -2.58 -4.91
CA PHE A 209 12.59 -2.81 -6.31
C PHE A 209 11.31 -3.21 -7.03
N GLY A 210 10.98 -2.50 -8.11
CA GLY A 210 9.74 -2.67 -8.86
C GLY A 210 9.84 -3.67 -10.00
N ILE A 211 8.85 -3.59 -10.90
CA ILE A 211 8.73 -4.46 -12.07
C ILE A 211 9.07 -3.76 -13.38
N ARG A 212 9.51 -2.50 -13.36
CA ARG A 212 9.76 -1.69 -14.57
C ARG A 212 10.63 -2.41 -15.62
N ASN A 213 11.62 -3.16 -15.16
CA ASN A 213 12.61 -3.81 -16.02
C ASN A 213 12.31 -5.28 -16.33
N VAL A 214 11.15 -5.82 -15.92
CA VAL A 214 10.77 -7.18 -16.28
C VAL A 214 10.59 -7.31 -17.80
N ARG A 215 11.03 -8.41 -18.35
CA ARG A 215 10.95 -8.72 -19.79
C ARG A 215 10.18 -10.01 -20.03
N LYS A 216 9.59 -10.14 -21.19
CA LYS A 216 8.96 -11.37 -21.67
C LYS A 216 9.90 -12.59 -21.55
N ALA A 217 11.19 -12.42 -21.85
CA ALA A 217 12.18 -13.48 -21.71
C ALA A 217 12.38 -13.92 -20.24
N ASP A 218 12.23 -13.01 -19.27
CA ASP A 218 12.27 -13.36 -17.85
C ASP A 218 11.07 -14.24 -17.50
N ILE A 219 9.87 -13.85 -17.93
CA ILE A 219 8.62 -14.61 -17.72
C ILE A 219 8.73 -16.03 -18.30
N ALA A 220 9.26 -16.18 -19.52
CA ALA A 220 9.47 -17.49 -20.14
C ALA A 220 10.40 -18.38 -19.29
N ARG A 221 11.49 -17.82 -18.74
CA ARG A 221 12.38 -18.56 -17.83
C ARG A 221 11.66 -18.96 -16.53
N PHE A 222 10.88 -18.07 -15.94
CA PHE A 222 10.12 -18.36 -14.73
C PHE A 222 9.14 -19.51 -14.95
N GLN A 223 8.39 -19.46 -16.05
CA GLN A 223 7.45 -20.52 -16.43
C GLN A 223 8.15 -21.86 -16.68
N ALA A 224 9.32 -21.86 -17.36
CA ALA A 224 10.12 -23.05 -17.58
C ALA A 224 10.59 -23.73 -16.27
N HIS A 225 10.68 -22.94 -15.18
CA HIS A 225 11.05 -23.45 -13.84
C HIS A 225 9.84 -23.56 -12.89
N GLY A 226 8.61 -23.52 -13.42
CA GLY A 226 7.37 -23.70 -12.64
C GLY A 226 7.05 -22.55 -11.68
N CYS A 227 7.59 -21.36 -11.93
CA CYS A 227 7.41 -20.18 -11.07
C CYS A 227 6.48 -19.13 -11.67
N THR A 228 5.73 -18.47 -10.80
CA THR A 228 4.96 -17.26 -11.10
C THR A 228 5.61 -16.07 -10.40
N CYS A 229 5.91 -15.00 -11.15
CA CYS A 229 6.48 -13.79 -10.59
C CYS A 229 5.37 -12.82 -10.17
N LYS A 230 5.42 -12.34 -8.95
CA LYS A 230 4.55 -11.28 -8.41
C LYS A 230 5.40 -10.22 -7.70
N LEU A 231 4.92 -8.99 -7.61
CA LEU A 231 5.55 -7.96 -6.77
C LEU A 231 5.02 -8.11 -5.34
N ILE A 232 5.87 -8.58 -4.45
CA ILE A 232 5.52 -8.89 -3.06
C ILE A 232 6.10 -7.84 -2.12
N ALA A 233 5.26 -7.37 -1.21
CA ALA A 233 5.69 -6.64 -0.01
C ALA A 233 5.70 -7.60 1.17
N ALA A 234 6.70 -7.53 2.02
CA ALA A 234 6.77 -8.31 3.24
C ALA A 234 7.38 -7.48 4.37
N ALA A 235 6.81 -7.61 5.57
CA ALA A 235 7.39 -7.10 6.81
C ALA A 235 7.23 -8.15 7.91
N GLU A 236 8.31 -8.39 8.67
CA GLU A 236 8.30 -9.26 9.85
C GLU A 236 8.98 -8.60 11.05
N GLN A 237 8.47 -8.89 12.23
CA GLN A 237 9.12 -8.54 13.49
C GLN A 237 9.82 -9.77 14.06
N LYS A 238 11.12 -9.70 14.25
CA LYS A 238 11.91 -10.80 14.83
C LYS A 238 13.07 -10.30 15.65
N GLY A 239 13.18 -10.79 16.89
CA GLY A 239 14.30 -10.44 17.77
C GLY A 239 14.41 -8.95 18.11
N GLY A 240 13.29 -8.20 18.09
CA GLY A 240 13.26 -6.75 18.36
C GLY A 240 13.59 -5.89 17.14
N SER A 241 13.95 -6.47 15.98
CA SER A 241 14.17 -5.76 14.72
C SER A 241 13.00 -5.99 13.75
N ILE A 242 12.86 -5.04 12.81
CA ILE A 242 11.86 -5.08 11.74
C ILE A 242 12.58 -5.32 10.43
N ARG A 243 12.14 -6.33 9.70
CA ARG A 243 12.56 -6.67 8.36
C ARG A 243 11.43 -6.31 7.41
N ALA A 244 11.65 -5.36 6.52
CA ALA A 244 10.61 -4.90 5.61
C ALA A 244 11.20 -4.57 4.24
N TYR A 245 10.59 -5.10 3.18
CA TYR A 245 11.07 -4.93 1.80
C TYR A 245 9.95 -5.12 0.78
N VAL A 246 10.18 -4.62 -0.43
CA VAL A 246 9.32 -4.82 -1.60
C VAL A 246 10.19 -5.27 -2.76
N GLU A 247 9.91 -6.45 -3.31
CA GLU A 247 10.68 -6.98 -4.44
C GLU A 247 9.86 -7.94 -5.31
N PRO A 248 10.16 -8.07 -6.62
CA PRO A 248 9.65 -9.16 -7.43
C PRO A 248 10.04 -10.49 -6.82
N THR A 249 9.07 -11.40 -6.72
CA THR A 249 9.25 -12.71 -6.07
C THR A 249 8.72 -13.81 -6.95
N LEU A 250 9.53 -14.85 -7.14
CA LEU A 250 9.20 -16.08 -7.85
C LEU A 250 8.55 -17.05 -6.87
N LEU A 251 7.30 -17.34 -7.10
CA LEU A 251 6.44 -18.15 -6.26
C LEU A 251 6.19 -19.50 -6.91
N GLY A 252 6.23 -20.56 -6.13
CA GLY A 252 5.74 -21.88 -6.54
C GLY A 252 4.21 -21.86 -6.75
N GLN A 253 3.72 -22.88 -7.46
CA GLN A 253 2.28 -22.99 -7.80
C GLN A 253 1.37 -23.16 -6.57
N ASP A 254 1.91 -23.61 -5.45
CA ASP A 254 1.18 -23.81 -4.20
C ASP A 254 0.97 -22.51 -3.39
N ALA A 255 1.66 -21.43 -3.73
CA ALA A 255 1.54 -20.15 -3.06
C ALA A 255 0.21 -19.46 -3.43
N LEU A 256 -0.53 -18.99 -2.43
CA LEU A 256 -1.80 -18.26 -2.65
C LEU A 256 -1.61 -17.04 -3.53
N GLU A 257 -0.52 -16.33 -3.36
CA GLU A 257 -0.18 -15.12 -4.11
C GLU A 257 0.04 -15.42 -5.60
N ALA A 258 0.55 -16.62 -5.96
CA ALA A 258 0.77 -17.03 -7.35
C ALA A 258 -0.55 -17.08 -8.13
N ALA A 259 -1.66 -17.44 -7.46
CA ALA A 259 -2.99 -17.60 -8.06
C ALA A 259 -3.82 -16.31 -8.09
N VAL A 260 -3.32 -15.18 -7.57
CA VAL A 260 -4.08 -13.92 -7.56
C VAL A 260 -4.20 -13.34 -8.97
N PRO A 261 -5.41 -13.27 -9.56
CA PRO A 261 -5.60 -12.87 -10.94
C PRO A 261 -5.72 -11.36 -11.10
N ALA A 262 -5.51 -10.89 -12.32
CA ALA A 262 -5.83 -9.55 -12.79
C ALA A 262 -5.35 -8.43 -11.82
N ASN A 263 -6.21 -7.47 -11.49
CA ASN A 263 -5.90 -6.33 -10.62
C ASN A 263 -6.32 -6.54 -9.15
N PHE A 264 -6.53 -7.79 -8.73
CA PHE A 264 -6.85 -8.09 -7.34
C PHE A 264 -5.62 -8.02 -6.43
N ASN A 265 -5.89 -7.77 -5.16
CA ASN A 265 -4.91 -7.80 -4.07
C ASN A 265 -5.16 -9.02 -3.17
N LEU A 266 -4.09 -9.50 -2.56
CA LEU A 266 -4.12 -10.48 -1.47
C LEU A 266 -3.16 -9.99 -0.39
N ILE A 267 -3.66 -9.75 0.81
CA ILE A 267 -2.86 -9.27 1.94
C ILE A 267 -3.01 -10.26 3.08
N SER A 268 -1.90 -10.69 3.64
CA SER A 268 -1.84 -11.74 4.66
C SER A 268 -1.15 -11.24 5.93
N MET A 269 -1.53 -11.81 7.07
CA MET A 269 -0.86 -11.66 8.35
C MET A 269 -0.68 -13.02 9.01
N ASP A 270 0.37 -13.15 9.81
CA ASP A 270 0.62 -14.31 10.66
C ASP A 270 0.62 -13.89 12.13
N GLY A 271 -0.22 -14.53 12.91
CA GLY A 271 -0.35 -14.31 14.35
C GLY A 271 -0.06 -15.58 15.12
N ASP A 272 0.59 -15.42 16.27
CA ASP A 272 1.12 -16.53 17.10
C ASP A 272 0.06 -17.55 17.55
N ARG A 273 -1.20 -17.14 17.65
CA ARG A 273 -2.31 -18.00 18.07
C ARG A 273 -3.30 -18.35 16.97
N MET A 274 -3.53 -17.42 16.04
CA MET A 274 -4.52 -17.61 14.98
C MET A 274 -3.94 -18.19 13.71
N GLY A 275 -2.60 -18.20 13.56
CA GLY A 275 -1.93 -18.58 12.33
C GLY A 275 -2.16 -17.57 11.20
N VAL A 276 -2.00 -18.03 9.97
CA VAL A 276 -2.12 -17.19 8.79
C VAL A 276 -3.56 -16.85 8.47
N GLN A 277 -3.82 -15.56 8.25
CA GLN A 277 -5.08 -15.04 7.71
C GLN A 277 -4.79 -14.25 6.44
N SER A 278 -5.55 -14.50 5.38
CA SER A 278 -5.40 -13.85 4.08
C SER A 278 -6.69 -13.18 3.65
N PHE A 279 -6.58 -11.97 3.10
CA PHE A 279 -7.69 -11.14 2.67
C PHE A 279 -7.54 -10.84 1.18
N PHE A 280 -8.50 -11.30 0.40
CA PHE A 280 -8.53 -11.15 -1.05
C PHE A 280 -9.64 -10.17 -1.46
N GLY A 281 -9.34 -9.29 -2.44
CA GLY A 281 -10.34 -8.36 -2.94
C GLY A 281 -9.77 -7.27 -3.85
N GLN A 282 -10.60 -6.28 -4.17
CA GLN A 282 -10.20 -5.13 -4.98
C GLN A 282 -9.41 -4.13 -4.13
N GLY A 283 -8.13 -3.95 -4.49
CA GLY A 283 -7.19 -3.06 -3.79
C GLY A 283 -7.37 -1.57 -4.09
N ALA A 284 -8.21 -1.21 -5.06
CA ALA A 284 -8.51 0.16 -5.47
C ALA A 284 -9.87 0.22 -6.16
N GLY A 285 -10.33 1.44 -6.48
CA GLY A 285 -11.57 1.67 -7.20
C GLY A 285 -12.51 2.63 -6.45
N ARG A 286 -13.46 3.22 -7.20
CA ARG A 286 -14.38 4.23 -6.68
C ARG A 286 -15.15 3.74 -5.46
N TYR A 287 -15.94 2.70 -5.63
CA TYR A 287 -16.79 2.16 -4.56
C TYR A 287 -16.04 1.29 -3.57
N PRO A 288 -15.09 0.43 -3.97
CA PRO A 288 -14.29 -0.32 -3.01
C PRO A 288 -13.60 0.58 -1.98
N THR A 289 -12.91 1.64 -2.43
CA THR A 289 -12.24 2.57 -1.52
C THR A 289 -13.24 3.40 -0.70
N ALA A 290 -14.31 3.92 -1.34
CA ALA A 290 -15.36 4.66 -0.66
C ALA A 290 -16.07 3.82 0.42
N TYR A 291 -16.23 2.52 0.19
CA TYR A 291 -16.82 1.61 1.18
C TYR A 291 -16.09 1.63 2.51
N ASN A 292 -14.76 1.52 2.52
CA ASN A 292 -13.98 1.56 3.75
C ASN A 292 -13.96 2.96 4.39
N VAL A 293 -14.04 4.04 3.61
CA VAL A 293 -14.25 5.39 4.16
C VAL A 293 -15.59 5.46 4.89
N VAL A 294 -16.68 4.99 4.27
CA VAL A 294 -18.01 5.00 4.88
C VAL A 294 -18.06 4.05 6.09
N GLN A 295 -17.35 2.91 6.05
CA GLN A 295 -17.25 2.00 7.19
C GLN A 295 -16.55 2.67 8.38
N ASP A 296 -15.45 3.38 8.17
CA ASP A 296 -14.76 4.16 9.21
C ASP A 296 -15.69 5.25 9.81
N LEU A 297 -16.50 5.93 9.00
CA LEU A 297 -17.51 6.88 9.48
C LEU A 297 -18.58 6.20 10.36
N VAL A 298 -19.05 5.02 9.96
CA VAL A 298 -20.01 4.23 10.74
C VAL A 298 -19.40 3.79 12.08
N ASP A 299 -18.13 3.38 12.08
CA ASP A 299 -17.40 2.98 13.29
C ASP A 299 -17.28 4.17 14.26
N ILE A 300 -16.84 5.35 13.78
CA ILE A 300 -16.77 6.57 14.61
C ILE A 300 -18.15 6.92 15.18
N ARG A 301 -19.22 6.89 14.37
CA ARG A 301 -20.57 7.18 14.79
C ARG A 301 -21.09 6.19 15.87
N ARG A 302 -20.60 4.95 15.85
CA ARG A 302 -20.91 3.92 16.85
C ARG A 302 -20.03 3.99 18.10
N GLY A 303 -19.20 5.03 18.22
CA GLY A 303 -18.31 5.24 19.35
C GLY A 303 -17.02 4.41 19.29
N VAL A 304 -16.66 3.86 18.13
CA VAL A 304 -15.38 3.18 17.95
C VAL A 304 -14.33 4.24 17.66
N HIS A 305 -13.79 4.85 18.72
CA HIS A 305 -12.77 5.91 18.64
C HIS A 305 -11.35 5.37 18.82
N ALA A 306 -11.20 4.04 18.97
CA ALA A 306 -9.90 3.39 19.11
C ALA A 306 -9.03 3.60 17.86
N PHE A 307 -7.74 3.79 18.10
CA PHE A 307 -6.73 3.90 17.04
C PHE A 307 -6.29 2.49 16.62
N TYR A 308 -5.78 2.37 15.40
CA TYR A 308 -5.21 1.07 14.95
C TYR A 308 -4.01 0.65 15.80
N THR A 309 -3.28 1.61 16.36
CA THR A 309 -2.14 1.38 17.24
C THR A 309 -2.16 2.40 18.38
N ASP A 310 -2.01 1.92 19.62
CA ASP A 310 -2.09 2.79 20.80
C ASP A 310 -0.82 3.62 21.02
N SER A 311 0.34 3.11 20.62
CA SER A 311 1.63 3.78 20.76
C SER A 311 2.57 3.33 19.66
N PHE A 312 3.53 4.18 19.33
CA PHE A 312 4.58 3.90 18.36
C PHE A 312 5.95 4.02 19.03
N VAL A 313 6.83 3.08 18.70
CA VAL A 313 8.24 3.16 19.07
C VAL A 313 9.09 3.28 17.79
N PRO A 314 10.27 3.91 17.83
CA PRO A 314 11.17 3.91 16.67
C PRO A 314 11.44 2.48 16.22
N ALA A 315 11.30 2.21 14.92
CA ALA A 315 11.66 0.92 14.36
C ALA A 315 13.18 0.72 14.38
N VAL A 316 13.60 -0.54 14.51
CA VAL A 316 15.00 -0.96 14.31
C VAL A 316 15.04 -1.78 13.03
N PRO A 317 15.23 -1.16 11.83
CA PRO A 317 15.21 -1.88 10.56
C PRO A 317 16.47 -2.73 10.40
N ASP A 318 16.27 -4.01 10.04
CA ASP A 318 17.38 -4.95 9.78
C ASP A 318 17.02 -5.98 8.70
N ASN A 319 17.23 -5.64 7.44
CA ASN A 319 17.03 -6.54 6.30
C ASN A 319 18.23 -7.48 6.05
N SER A 320 19.26 -7.49 6.89
CA SER A 320 20.36 -8.45 6.79
C SER A 320 19.98 -9.85 7.28
N GLY A 321 18.95 -9.92 8.14
CA GLY A 321 18.45 -11.17 8.71
C GLY A 321 17.49 -11.96 7.82
N VAL A 322 17.07 -11.44 6.67
CA VAL A 322 16.27 -12.17 5.65
C VAL A 322 17.16 -12.50 4.48
N GLN A 323 17.18 -13.77 4.09
CA GLN A 323 18.01 -14.25 2.97
C GLN A 323 17.13 -14.95 1.95
N HIS A 324 17.34 -14.64 0.67
CA HIS A 324 16.75 -15.33 -0.46
C HIS A 324 17.82 -15.74 -1.46
N ARG A 325 17.54 -16.75 -2.26
CA ARG A 325 18.18 -16.93 -3.55
C ARG A 325 17.56 -15.95 -4.52
N TYR A 326 18.33 -15.51 -5.50
CA TYR A 326 17.84 -14.52 -6.47
C TYR A 326 18.12 -14.96 -7.91
N TYR A 327 17.15 -14.79 -8.76
CA TYR A 327 17.31 -14.67 -10.20
C TYR A 327 17.82 -13.26 -10.50
N VAL A 328 18.92 -13.14 -11.24
CA VAL A 328 19.51 -11.83 -11.59
C VAL A 328 19.86 -11.80 -13.07
N ARG A 329 19.23 -10.90 -13.81
CA ARG A 329 19.54 -10.59 -15.20
C ARG A 329 20.21 -9.22 -15.28
N THR A 330 21.49 -9.19 -15.68
CA THR A 330 22.28 -7.98 -15.84
C THR A 330 23.43 -8.20 -16.82
N ARG A 331 23.83 -7.12 -17.50
CA ARG A 331 25.08 -7.05 -18.28
C ARG A 331 26.20 -6.36 -17.51
N ALA A 332 25.90 -5.84 -16.30
CA ALA A 332 26.90 -5.22 -15.46
C ALA A 332 27.96 -6.22 -14.99
N ALA A 333 29.20 -5.81 -15.07
CA ALA A 333 30.33 -6.61 -14.58
C ALA A 333 30.48 -6.38 -13.07
N LEU A 334 29.84 -7.24 -12.27
CA LEU A 334 29.92 -7.22 -10.80
C LEU A 334 30.64 -8.47 -10.29
N PRO A 335 31.94 -8.37 -9.92
CA PRO A 335 32.70 -9.52 -9.41
C PRO A 335 32.06 -10.20 -8.21
N GLU A 336 31.43 -9.42 -7.34
CA GLU A 336 30.71 -9.93 -6.19
C GLU A 336 29.51 -10.80 -6.59
N LEU A 337 28.68 -10.37 -7.56
CA LEU A 337 27.57 -11.16 -8.07
C LEU A 337 28.05 -12.45 -8.71
N ALA A 338 29.16 -12.41 -9.45
CA ALA A 338 29.77 -13.61 -10.05
C ALA A 338 30.23 -14.60 -8.98
N ALA A 339 30.79 -14.14 -7.87
CA ALA A 339 31.19 -14.98 -6.75
C ALA A 339 30.03 -15.60 -5.96
N LEU A 340 28.83 -15.02 -6.07
CA LEU A 340 27.60 -15.48 -5.43
C LEU A 340 26.80 -16.44 -6.32
N ALA A 341 27.21 -16.65 -7.56
CA ALA A 341 26.51 -17.51 -8.51
C ALA A 341 26.55 -18.98 -8.07
N GLU A 342 25.38 -19.62 -8.02
CA GLU A 342 25.18 -21.05 -7.74
C GLU A 342 24.60 -21.77 -8.94
N GLY A 343 23.94 -21.06 -9.86
CA GLY A 343 23.33 -21.61 -11.06
C GLY A 343 23.10 -20.56 -12.14
N ASP A 344 22.56 -21.01 -13.25
CA ASP A 344 22.24 -20.19 -14.42
C ASP A 344 20.87 -20.60 -15.00
N TRP A 345 20.02 -19.61 -15.31
CA TRP A 345 18.78 -19.79 -16.05
C TRP A 345 18.86 -19.05 -17.39
N ASP A 346 19.40 -19.72 -18.41
CA ASP A 346 19.56 -19.17 -19.77
C ASP A 346 20.24 -17.80 -19.80
N GLY A 347 21.40 -17.67 -19.12
CA GLY A 347 22.22 -16.47 -19.06
C GLY A 347 21.82 -15.49 -17.93
N ALA A 348 20.87 -15.85 -17.09
CA ALA A 348 20.59 -15.15 -15.84
C ALA A 348 21.17 -15.90 -14.65
N VAL A 349 21.87 -15.18 -13.78
CA VAL A 349 22.51 -15.76 -12.59
C VAL A 349 21.46 -16.16 -11.55
N ILE A 350 21.61 -17.37 -11.00
CA ILE A 350 20.94 -17.77 -9.76
C ILE A 350 21.95 -17.71 -8.63
N THR A 351 21.65 -16.93 -7.59
CA THR A 351 22.57 -16.74 -6.47
C THR A 351 22.39 -17.82 -5.39
N GLN A 352 23.42 -18.07 -4.59
CA GLN A 352 23.26 -18.64 -3.27
C GLN A 352 22.37 -17.73 -2.37
N PRO A 353 21.85 -18.22 -1.23
CA PRO A 353 21.11 -17.37 -0.30
C PRO A 353 21.93 -16.16 0.16
N ILE A 354 21.41 -14.95 -0.04
CA ILE A 354 22.05 -13.71 0.39
C ILE A 354 21.02 -12.79 1.05
N PRO A 355 21.46 -11.89 1.96
CA PRO A 355 20.57 -10.91 2.57
C PRO A 355 19.87 -10.01 1.57
N VAL A 356 18.60 -9.71 1.84
CA VAL A 356 17.79 -8.73 1.06
C VAL A 356 18.53 -7.40 0.92
N SER A 357 19.06 -6.86 2.02
CA SER A 357 19.82 -5.60 1.99
C SER A 357 21.03 -5.64 1.05
N ARG A 358 21.71 -6.79 0.98
CA ARG A 358 22.86 -6.97 0.09
C ARG A 358 22.43 -7.06 -1.38
N MET A 359 21.35 -7.78 -1.68
CA MET A 359 20.82 -7.86 -3.05
C MET A 359 20.40 -6.50 -3.58
N HIS A 360 19.67 -5.72 -2.79
CA HIS A 360 19.28 -4.38 -3.19
C HIS A 360 20.49 -3.45 -3.41
N ALA A 361 21.54 -3.55 -2.59
CA ALA A 361 22.78 -2.80 -2.77
C ALA A 361 23.52 -3.20 -4.07
N LEU A 362 23.62 -4.50 -4.37
CA LEU A 362 24.21 -5.01 -5.61
C LEU A 362 23.40 -4.55 -6.83
N MET A 363 22.09 -4.58 -6.76
CA MET A 363 21.23 -4.12 -7.86
C MET A 363 21.35 -2.61 -8.09
N ALA A 364 21.47 -1.81 -7.04
CA ALA A 364 21.74 -0.38 -7.21
C ALA A 364 23.06 -0.12 -7.96
N GLN A 365 24.11 -0.91 -7.73
CA GLN A 365 25.35 -0.84 -8.49
C GLN A 365 25.19 -1.34 -9.94
N ALA A 366 24.42 -2.42 -10.13
CA ALA A 366 24.15 -2.98 -11.46
C ALA A 366 23.44 -1.96 -12.33
N LEU A 367 22.43 -1.26 -11.82
CA LEU A 367 21.62 -0.28 -12.54
C LEU A 367 22.43 0.94 -13.04
N VAL A 368 23.55 1.28 -12.38
CA VAL A 368 24.46 2.33 -12.83
C VAL A 368 25.17 1.92 -14.15
N GLN A 369 25.48 0.62 -14.31
CA GLN A 369 26.20 0.09 -15.46
C GLN A 369 25.23 -0.43 -16.55
N ASP A 370 24.10 -1.00 -16.14
CA ASP A 370 23.06 -1.55 -17.01
C ASP A 370 21.68 -1.21 -16.43
N SER A 371 21.10 -0.11 -16.94
CA SER A 371 19.78 0.41 -16.50
C SER A 371 18.63 -0.59 -16.66
N GLU A 372 18.86 -1.66 -17.44
CA GLU A 372 17.88 -2.71 -17.73
C GLU A 372 18.01 -3.92 -16.77
N SER A 373 18.93 -3.85 -15.81
CA SER A 373 19.12 -4.93 -14.82
C SER A 373 17.82 -5.24 -14.07
N PHE A 374 17.59 -6.51 -13.79
CA PHE A 374 16.41 -7.00 -13.08
C PHE A 374 16.78 -8.15 -12.15
N PHE A 375 16.12 -8.22 -11.00
CA PHE A 375 16.18 -9.38 -10.13
C PHE A 375 14.80 -9.79 -9.62
N ALA A 376 14.69 -11.04 -9.18
CA ALA A 376 13.54 -11.56 -8.46
C ALA A 376 13.99 -12.56 -7.39
N ALA A 377 13.40 -12.48 -6.19
CA ALA A 377 13.66 -13.45 -5.12
C ALA A 377 13.04 -14.81 -5.44
N LEU A 378 13.70 -15.91 -5.11
CA LEU A 378 13.14 -17.28 -5.16
C LEU A 378 12.63 -17.66 -3.76
N GLN A 379 11.34 -17.99 -3.66
CA GLN A 379 10.69 -18.50 -2.45
C GLN A 379 10.15 -19.92 -2.65
#